data_3a06ae76da4edf1a3bc468b0b3174e88
#
_entry.id   3a06ae76da4edf1a3bc468b0b3174e88
#
_cell.length_a   1.000
_cell.length_b   1.000
_cell.length_c   1.000
_cell.angle_alpha   90.00
_cell.angle_beta   90.00
_cell.angle_gamma   90.00
#
_symmetry.space_group_name_H-M   'P 1'
#
loop_
_entity.id
_entity.type
_entity.pdbx_description
1 polymer ?
#
loop_
_entity_poly.entity_id
_entity_poly.type
_entity_poly.pdbx_seq_one_letter_code
_entity_poly.pdbx_strand_id
1 'polypeptide(L)'
;MSEDKKKCFVIMPISDAEGYDKGHFTRVYEHLVKPAVIEAGFEPMRADDTSKANFIVVDILKQILESDMAICDLSSRNPNVFYELGIRQAFNLKTVLIKDIKTTLPFDIAGIRTLHYNENLRIDEVKKAIPEMAKCIKETYETNDKDVNSLLQLLSIDKPATLPDKVTLSKDSNLILNAINNLNKKVSTVCFGSVESNEITEGICFRLPNGELVLDGMTLYTEGKTIGTVIGRNEDFIFIKRLGKSDEIFKYRIDSDFLLNVTTDSGLPF
;
A
#
# COMPACT_ATOMS: atom_id res chain seq x y z
N MET A 1 21.43 -26.16 -7.10
CA MET A 1 20.06 -25.77 -6.70
C MET A 1 20.25 -24.60 -5.76
N SER A 2 19.92 -23.37 -6.14
CA SER A 2 19.93 -22.24 -5.21
C SER A 2 18.83 -22.49 -4.19
N GLU A 3 19.16 -22.70 -2.94
CA GLU A 3 18.18 -22.66 -1.85
C GLU A 3 17.50 -21.27 -1.92
N ASP A 4 16.20 -21.24 -2.13
CA ASP A 4 15.44 -20.02 -2.04
C ASP A 4 15.60 -19.47 -0.61
N LYS A 5 16.32 -18.35 -0.48
CA LYS A 5 16.53 -17.71 0.81
C LYS A 5 15.20 -17.28 1.39
N LYS A 6 14.95 -17.63 2.65
CA LYS A 6 13.78 -17.21 3.41
C LYS A 6 13.73 -15.68 3.49
N LYS A 7 12.57 -15.10 3.30
CA LYS A 7 12.36 -13.65 3.21
C LYS A 7 11.86 -13.08 4.53
N CYS A 8 12.46 -11.99 4.96
CA CYS A 8 11.99 -11.19 6.10
C CYS A 8 11.57 -9.81 5.63
N PHE A 9 10.27 -9.51 5.72
CA PHE A 9 9.75 -8.19 5.35
C PHE A 9 9.92 -7.21 6.51
N VAL A 10 10.49 -6.04 6.22
CA VAL A 10 10.74 -5.00 7.21
C VAL A 10 9.65 -3.94 7.12
N ILE A 11 8.74 -3.98 8.08
CA ILE A 11 7.66 -3.02 8.29
C ILE A 11 8.21 -1.90 9.18
N MET A 12 8.43 -0.72 8.62
CA MET A 12 8.98 0.41 9.37
C MET A 12 8.65 1.75 8.71
N PRO A 13 8.76 2.88 9.43
CA PRO A 13 8.63 4.19 8.80
C PRO A 13 9.68 4.35 7.67
N ILE A 14 9.24 4.81 6.50
CA ILE A 14 10.12 5.04 5.33
C ILE A 14 10.47 6.53 5.24
N SER A 15 9.53 7.40 5.61
CA SER A 15 9.70 8.86 5.59
C SER A 15 10.21 9.40 6.92
N ASP A 16 10.73 10.63 6.86
CA ASP A 16 11.08 11.39 8.06
C ASP A 16 9.85 11.60 8.96
N ALA A 17 10.05 11.60 10.26
CA ALA A 17 9.01 11.82 11.25
C ALA A 17 9.41 12.94 12.23
N GLU A 18 8.41 13.62 12.78
CA GLU A 18 8.64 14.68 13.76
C GLU A 18 9.38 14.16 14.99
N GLY A 19 10.36 14.94 15.45
CA GLY A 19 11.20 14.58 16.58
C GLY A 19 12.33 13.60 16.26
N TYR A 20 12.60 13.31 14.98
CA TYR A 20 13.72 12.49 14.52
C TYR A 20 14.58 13.26 13.51
N ASP A 21 15.86 12.98 13.50
CA ASP A 21 16.78 13.54 12.51
C ASP A 21 16.45 13.03 11.10
N LYS A 22 16.66 13.88 10.09
CA LYS A 22 16.46 13.51 8.69
C LYS A 22 17.18 12.20 8.34
N GLY A 23 16.46 11.27 7.69
CA GLY A 23 16.98 9.96 7.31
C GLY A 23 17.21 8.99 8.48
N HIS A 24 16.62 9.25 9.66
CA HIS A 24 16.78 8.41 10.84
C HIS A 24 16.39 6.95 10.56
N PHE A 25 15.21 6.70 10.02
CA PHE A 25 14.71 5.34 9.79
C PHE A 25 15.51 4.59 8.71
N THR A 26 16.09 5.30 7.75
CA THR A 26 17.04 4.69 6.81
C THR A 26 18.31 4.22 7.53
N ARG A 27 18.82 5.01 8.48
CA ARG A 27 19.98 4.58 9.31
C ARG A 27 19.64 3.40 10.21
N VAL A 28 18.45 3.38 10.83
CA VAL A 28 17.97 2.23 11.61
C VAL A 28 17.93 0.98 10.74
N TYR A 29 17.38 1.09 9.53
CA TYR A 29 17.34 -0.03 8.59
C TYR A 29 18.73 -0.52 8.23
N GLU A 30 19.58 0.35 7.70
CA GLU A 30 20.89 -0.06 7.18
C GLU A 30 21.90 -0.52 8.25
N HIS A 31 21.85 0.07 9.45
CA HIS A 31 22.86 -0.19 10.47
C HIS A 31 22.41 -1.16 11.57
N LEU A 32 21.11 -1.37 11.76
CA LEU A 32 20.58 -2.23 12.82
C LEU A 32 19.74 -3.38 12.27
N VAL A 33 18.63 -3.06 11.58
CA VAL A 33 17.63 -4.08 11.21
C VAL A 33 18.14 -5.02 10.13
N LYS A 34 18.65 -4.49 9.04
CA LYS A 34 19.18 -5.27 7.90
C LYS A 34 20.32 -6.20 8.30
N PRO A 35 21.34 -5.76 9.06
CA PRO A 35 22.37 -6.67 9.57
C PRO A 35 21.81 -7.78 10.47
N ALA A 36 20.85 -7.46 11.35
CA ALA A 36 20.24 -8.44 12.24
C ALA A 36 19.44 -9.52 11.48
N VAL A 37 18.68 -9.11 10.46
CA VAL A 37 17.93 -10.01 9.57
C VAL A 37 18.87 -10.94 8.81
N ILE A 38 19.98 -10.41 8.27
CA ILE A 38 20.99 -11.20 7.56
C ILE A 38 21.65 -12.20 8.53
N GLU A 39 22.03 -11.77 9.73
CA GLU A 39 22.63 -12.63 10.76
C GLU A 39 21.65 -13.73 11.22
N ALA A 40 20.34 -13.43 11.18
CA ALA A 40 19.30 -14.43 11.43
C ALA A 40 19.14 -15.46 10.27
N GLY A 41 19.78 -15.24 9.12
CA GLY A 41 19.74 -16.14 7.97
C GLY A 41 18.61 -15.86 6.99
N PHE A 42 18.02 -14.65 7.04
CA PHE A 42 16.95 -14.21 6.15
C PHE A 42 17.44 -13.17 5.15
N GLU A 43 16.72 -13.05 4.05
CA GLU A 43 16.87 -11.96 3.09
C GLU A 43 15.96 -10.79 3.52
N PRO A 44 16.54 -9.62 3.88
CA PRO A 44 15.74 -8.45 4.24
C PRO A 44 15.10 -7.82 3.02
N MET A 45 13.83 -7.46 3.14
CA MET A 45 13.06 -6.74 2.11
C MET A 45 12.31 -5.59 2.76
N ARG A 46 12.47 -4.37 2.25
CA ARG A 46 11.70 -3.20 2.67
C ARG A 46 10.85 -2.67 1.51
N ALA A 47 9.75 -2.00 1.81
CA ALA A 47 8.78 -1.57 0.79
C ALA A 47 9.36 -0.66 -0.30
N ASP A 48 10.39 0.12 0.01
CA ASP A 48 11.07 1.03 -0.93
C ASP A 48 12.24 0.37 -1.70
N ASP A 49 12.60 -0.88 -1.41
CA ASP A 49 13.60 -1.62 -2.17
C ASP A 49 13.10 -1.99 -3.59
N THR A 50 11.78 -1.89 -3.84
CA THR A 50 11.18 -2.22 -5.12
C THR A 50 10.87 -0.97 -5.95
N SER A 51 11.59 -0.76 -7.05
CA SER A 51 11.47 0.39 -7.96
C SER A 51 10.28 0.34 -8.95
N LYS A 52 9.32 -0.58 -8.79
CA LYS A 52 8.19 -0.72 -9.71
C LYS A 52 7.02 0.18 -9.30
N ALA A 53 6.76 1.22 -10.07
CA ALA A 53 5.81 2.30 -9.79
C ALA A 53 4.30 1.95 -9.90
N ASN A 54 3.93 0.72 -10.28
CA ASN A 54 2.53 0.35 -10.51
C ASN A 54 2.01 -0.57 -9.40
N PHE A 55 0.96 -0.15 -8.70
CA PHE A 55 0.26 -0.91 -7.64
C PHE A 55 1.06 -1.13 -6.34
N ILE A 56 1.81 -0.12 -5.91
CA ILE A 56 2.66 -0.16 -4.69
C ILE A 56 1.93 -0.78 -3.49
N VAL A 57 0.68 -0.41 -3.22
CA VAL A 57 -0.08 -0.91 -2.06
C VAL A 57 -0.36 -2.41 -2.14
N VAL A 58 -0.77 -2.91 -3.32
CA VAL A 58 -1.08 -4.35 -3.51
C VAL A 58 0.19 -5.19 -3.41
N ASP A 59 1.30 -4.71 -3.97
CA ASP A 59 2.58 -5.41 -3.92
C ASP A 59 3.14 -5.44 -2.49
N ILE A 60 3.01 -4.36 -1.72
CA ILE A 60 3.37 -4.30 -0.30
C ILE A 60 2.53 -5.30 0.51
N LEU A 61 1.21 -5.29 0.34
CA LEU A 61 0.31 -6.21 1.03
C LEU A 61 0.64 -7.67 0.71
N LYS A 62 0.96 -7.96 -0.55
CA LYS A 62 1.40 -9.29 -0.97
C LYS A 62 2.71 -9.69 -0.29
N GLN A 63 3.70 -8.81 -0.23
CA GLN A 63 4.96 -9.06 0.46
C GLN A 63 4.76 -9.26 1.96
N ILE A 64 3.89 -8.47 2.59
CA ILE A 64 3.49 -8.62 3.99
C ILE A 64 2.93 -10.01 4.25
N LEU A 65 2.09 -10.54 3.36
CA LEU A 65 1.42 -11.83 3.53
C LEU A 65 2.28 -13.03 3.13
N GLU A 66 3.13 -12.89 2.11
CA GLU A 66 3.92 -14.00 1.54
C GLU A 66 5.32 -14.15 2.17
N SER A 67 5.79 -13.19 2.99
CA SER A 67 7.10 -13.29 3.64
C SER A 67 7.07 -14.28 4.78
N ASP A 68 8.13 -15.12 4.87
CA ASP A 68 8.31 -16.14 5.92
C ASP A 68 8.31 -15.52 7.32
N MET A 69 8.87 -14.31 7.44
CA MET A 69 9.03 -13.57 8.68
C MET A 69 8.80 -12.09 8.46
N ALA A 70 8.42 -11.35 9.48
CA ALA A 70 8.50 -9.90 9.47
C ALA A 70 9.14 -9.35 10.75
N ILE A 71 9.77 -8.19 10.61
CA ILE A 71 10.16 -7.33 11.72
C ILE A 71 9.40 -6.01 11.59
N CYS A 72 8.82 -5.54 12.68
CA CYS A 72 7.95 -4.36 12.67
C CYS A 72 8.47 -3.31 13.64
N ASP A 73 8.91 -2.16 13.13
CA ASP A 73 9.39 -1.03 13.92
C ASP A 73 8.25 -0.05 14.22
N LEU A 74 7.81 -0.05 15.48
CA LEU A 74 6.71 0.76 16.00
C LEU A 74 7.12 2.18 16.37
N SER A 75 8.37 2.56 16.16
CA SER A 75 8.90 3.89 16.47
C SER A 75 8.12 4.98 15.73
N SER A 76 8.07 6.17 16.31
CA SER A 76 7.26 7.31 15.85
C SER A 76 5.74 7.09 15.80
N ARG A 77 5.23 5.92 16.15
CA ARG A 77 3.80 5.55 16.03
C ARG A 77 3.23 5.78 14.63
N ASN A 78 4.00 5.42 13.59
CA ASN A 78 3.55 5.60 12.22
C ASN A 78 2.26 4.78 11.95
N PRO A 79 1.15 5.41 11.51
CA PRO A 79 -0.13 4.74 11.33
C PRO A 79 -0.09 3.64 10.25
N ASN A 80 0.72 3.79 9.21
CA ASN A 80 0.85 2.78 8.17
C ASN A 80 1.50 1.50 8.72
N VAL A 81 2.52 1.66 9.57
CA VAL A 81 3.18 0.54 10.27
C VAL A 81 2.18 -0.24 11.12
N PHE A 82 1.29 0.45 11.85
CA PHE A 82 0.24 -0.22 12.63
C PHE A 82 -0.78 -0.93 11.77
N TYR A 83 -1.16 -0.35 10.63
CA TYR A 83 -2.04 -0.99 9.66
C TYR A 83 -1.44 -2.29 9.12
N GLU A 84 -0.18 -2.26 8.72
CA GLU A 84 0.57 -3.41 8.20
C GLU A 84 0.77 -4.49 9.28
N LEU A 85 1.06 -4.08 10.52
CA LEU A 85 1.13 -4.98 11.67
C LEU A 85 -0.23 -5.66 11.92
N GLY A 86 -1.33 -4.90 11.88
CA GLY A 86 -2.68 -5.44 12.06
C GLY A 86 -3.01 -6.54 11.05
N ILE A 87 -2.58 -6.38 9.78
CA ILE A 87 -2.72 -7.41 8.75
C ILE A 87 -1.93 -8.66 9.13
N ARG A 88 -0.64 -8.52 9.49
CA ARG A 88 0.19 -9.67 9.91
C ARG A 88 -0.44 -10.43 11.07
N GLN A 89 -0.95 -9.70 12.08
CA GLN A 89 -1.58 -10.29 13.26
C GLN A 89 -2.89 -10.99 12.92
N ALA A 90 -3.73 -10.43 12.05
CA ALA A 90 -5.00 -11.04 11.63
C ALA A 90 -4.80 -12.41 10.98
N PHE A 91 -3.70 -12.59 10.24
CA PHE A 91 -3.32 -13.86 9.61
C PHE A 91 -2.39 -14.73 10.46
N ASN A 92 -2.14 -14.37 11.72
CA ASN A 92 -1.24 -15.07 12.64
C ASN A 92 0.17 -15.31 12.06
N LEU A 93 0.70 -14.32 11.33
CA LEU A 93 1.99 -14.43 10.68
C LEU A 93 3.13 -14.02 11.63
N LYS A 94 4.22 -14.79 11.62
CA LYS A 94 5.40 -14.59 12.48
C LYS A 94 5.97 -13.17 12.33
N THR A 95 6.01 -12.42 13.44
CA THR A 95 6.43 -11.03 13.44
C THR A 95 7.16 -10.67 14.73
N VAL A 96 8.36 -10.12 14.62
CA VAL A 96 9.11 -9.53 15.74
C VAL A 96 8.79 -8.06 15.81
N LEU A 97 8.42 -7.57 17.00
CA LEU A 97 8.18 -6.15 17.23
C LEU A 97 9.44 -5.49 17.81
N ILE A 98 9.79 -4.35 17.27
CA ILE A 98 10.86 -3.49 17.79
C ILE A 98 10.35 -2.07 17.95
N LYS A 99 10.99 -1.30 18.79
CA LYS A 99 10.80 0.16 18.92
C LYS A 99 12.02 0.84 19.48
N ASP A 100 12.14 2.12 19.27
CA ASP A 100 13.11 2.93 20.01
C ASP A 100 12.71 3.14 21.48
N ILE A 101 13.67 3.60 22.29
CA ILE A 101 13.43 3.82 23.73
C ILE A 101 12.42 4.95 23.96
N LYS A 102 12.41 6.00 23.14
CA LYS A 102 11.56 7.17 23.34
C LYS A 102 10.10 6.96 22.95
N THR A 103 9.79 6.00 22.06
CA THR A 103 8.43 5.74 21.66
C THR A 103 7.64 5.04 22.74
N THR A 104 6.50 5.62 23.15
CA THR A 104 5.51 4.97 24.03
C THR A 104 4.48 4.25 23.17
N LEU A 105 4.25 2.96 23.42
CA LEU A 105 3.26 2.19 22.67
C LEU A 105 1.84 2.52 23.10
N PRO A 106 0.85 2.44 22.17
CA PRO A 106 -0.56 2.42 22.51
C PRO A 106 -0.89 1.27 23.46
N PHE A 107 -1.94 1.47 24.29
CA PHE A 107 -2.36 0.51 25.31
C PHE A 107 -2.59 -0.90 24.74
N ASP A 108 -3.26 -0.99 23.61
CA ASP A 108 -3.68 -2.26 22.98
C ASP A 108 -2.52 -3.18 22.56
N ILE A 109 -1.34 -2.61 22.34
CA ILE A 109 -0.15 -3.36 21.93
C ILE A 109 0.97 -3.33 22.97
N ALA A 110 0.82 -2.56 24.03
CA ALA A 110 1.84 -2.42 25.08
C ALA A 110 2.16 -3.73 25.81
N GLY A 111 1.22 -4.69 25.79
CA GLY A 111 1.39 -6.02 26.39
C GLY A 111 2.15 -7.03 25.50
N ILE A 112 2.43 -6.70 24.23
CA ILE A 112 3.11 -7.61 23.31
C ILE A 112 4.63 -7.44 23.48
N ARG A 113 5.37 -8.57 23.53
CA ARG A 113 6.83 -8.57 23.62
C ARG A 113 7.44 -7.75 22.48
N THR A 114 8.14 -6.67 22.86
CA THR A 114 8.78 -5.76 21.91
C THR A 114 10.24 -5.56 22.32
N LEU A 115 11.17 -5.68 21.39
CA LEU A 115 12.57 -5.35 21.59
C LEU A 115 12.78 -3.84 21.52
N HIS A 116 13.70 -3.33 22.34
CA HIS A 116 14.00 -1.91 22.38
C HIS A 116 15.38 -1.64 21.80
N TYR A 117 15.52 -0.56 21.05
CA TYR A 117 16.82 -0.06 20.59
C TYR A 117 16.97 1.44 20.94
N ASN A 118 18.22 1.91 21.01
CA ASN A 118 18.49 3.32 21.24
C ASN A 118 18.45 4.08 19.90
N GLU A 119 17.61 5.12 19.83
CA GLU A 119 17.43 5.97 18.65
C GLU A 119 18.70 6.72 18.22
N ASN A 120 19.65 6.90 19.14
CA ASN A 120 20.92 7.56 18.83
C ASN A 120 21.87 6.67 17.99
N LEU A 121 21.57 5.37 17.87
CA LEU A 121 22.32 4.39 17.09
C LEU A 121 23.84 4.41 17.39
N ARG A 122 24.19 4.52 18.67
CA ARG A 122 25.61 4.44 19.06
C ARG A 122 26.19 3.07 18.67
N ILE A 123 27.38 3.08 18.09
CA ILE A 123 27.98 1.88 17.52
C ILE A 123 28.16 0.74 18.53
N ASP A 124 28.47 1.07 19.79
CA ASP A 124 28.61 0.13 20.88
C ASP A 124 27.26 -0.55 21.24
N GLU A 125 26.15 0.17 21.17
CA GLU A 125 24.80 -0.33 21.42
C GLU A 125 24.26 -1.12 20.22
N VAL A 126 24.46 -0.62 19.01
CA VAL A 126 24.07 -1.31 17.77
C VAL A 126 24.74 -2.68 17.67
N LYS A 127 26.05 -2.77 17.97
CA LYS A 127 26.79 -4.04 17.97
C LYS A 127 26.26 -5.06 18.98
N LYS A 128 25.60 -4.64 20.04
CA LYS A 128 24.95 -5.53 21.02
C LYS A 128 23.53 -5.89 20.59
N ALA A 129 22.80 -4.92 20.04
CA ALA A 129 21.40 -5.10 19.64
C ALA A 129 21.25 -6.03 18.41
N ILE A 130 22.19 -6.01 17.47
CA ILE A 130 22.16 -6.88 16.28
C ILE A 130 22.01 -8.36 16.63
N PRO A 131 22.93 -8.99 17.43
CA PRO A 131 22.82 -10.41 17.76
C PRO A 131 21.60 -10.72 18.62
N GLU A 132 21.15 -9.81 19.51
CA GLU A 132 19.92 -10.00 20.30
C GLU A 132 18.69 -10.02 19.39
N MET A 133 18.61 -9.12 18.42
CA MET A 133 17.55 -9.06 17.44
C MET A 133 17.57 -10.28 16.52
N ALA A 134 18.74 -10.67 16.02
CA ALA A 134 18.93 -11.87 15.19
C ALA A 134 18.47 -13.14 15.92
N LYS A 135 18.82 -13.28 17.21
CA LYS A 135 18.39 -14.38 18.05
C LYS A 135 16.85 -14.39 18.19
N CYS A 136 16.23 -13.24 18.46
CA CYS A 136 14.79 -13.12 18.59
C CYS A 136 14.06 -13.50 17.29
N ILE A 137 14.60 -13.10 16.13
CA ILE A 137 14.04 -13.46 14.81
C ILE A 137 14.08 -14.99 14.63
N LYS A 138 15.21 -15.65 14.92
CA LYS A 138 15.35 -17.10 14.82
C LYS A 138 14.39 -17.82 15.74
N GLU A 139 14.35 -17.45 17.02
CA GLU A 139 13.46 -18.06 18.02
C GLU A 139 11.99 -17.90 17.61
N THR A 140 11.59 -16.72 17.14
CA THR A 140 10.22 -16.48 16.68
C THR A 140 9.89 -17.29 15.43
N TYR A 141 10.84 -17.47 14.52
CA TYR A 141 10.64 -18.29 13.34
C TYR A 141 10.47 -19.77 13.67
N GLU A 142 11.24 -20.29 14.63
CA GLU A 142 11.22 -21.70 15.07
C GLU A 142 10.01 -22.03 15.97
N THR A 143 9.35 -21.00 16.53
CA THR A 143 8.17 -21.18 17.38
C THR A 143 7.00 -21.77 16.58
N ASN A 144 6.20 -22.65 17.21
CA ASN A 144 5.00 -23.21 16.61
C ASN A 144 3.98 -22.11 16.26
N ASP A 145 3.28 -22.28 15.13
CA ASP A 145 2.32 -21.32 14.63
C ASP A 145 1.18 -20.99 15.62
N LYS A 146 0.88 -21.89 16.55
CA LYS A 146 -0.11 -21.68 17.61
C LYS A 146 0.33 -20.70 18.69
N ASP A 147 1.64 -20.53 18.86
CA ASP A 147 2.24 -19.71 19.93
C ASP A 147 2.81 -18.37 19.41
N VAL A 148 2.62 -18.08 18.13
CA VAL A 148 3.27 -16.94 17.45
C VAL A 148 2.65 -15.61 17.82
N ASN A 149 1.36 -15.57 18.12
CA ASN A 149 0.66 -14.30 18.31
C ASN A 149 -0.03 -14.23 19.66
N SER A 150 0.59 -13.54 20.59
CA SER A 150 0.04 -13.31 21.93
C SER A 150 -1.34 -12.64 21.92
N LEU A 151 -1.69 -11.91 20.85
CA LEU A 151 -2.98 -11.24 20.74
C LEU A 151 -4.11 -12.21 20.43
N LEU A 152 -3.90 -13.18 19.52
CA LEU A 152 -4.87 -14.26 19.27
C LEU A 152 -5.01 -15.18 20.46
N GLN A 153 -3.92 -15.47 21.18
CA GLN A 153 -3.95 -16.24 22.42
C GLN A 153 -4.74 -15.53 23.52
N LEU A 154 -4.52 -14.20 23.70
CA LEU A 154 -5.26 -13.38 24.67
C LEU A 154 -6.76 -13.33 24.38
N LEU A 155 -7.14 -13.34 23.10
CA LEU A 155 -8.54 -13.30 22.66
C LEU A 155 -9.19 -14.67 22.58
N SER A 156 -8.45 -15.76 22.85
CA SER A 156 -8.94 -17.16 22.71
C SER A 156 -9.55 -17.43 21.32
N ILE A 157 -8.99 -16.81 20.27
CA ILE A 157 -9.45 -16.99 18.90
C ILE A 157 -8.77 -18.22 18.32
N ASP A 158 -9.55 -19.26 18.08
CA ASP A 158 -9.05 -20.54 17.59
C ASP A 158 -8.68 -20.55 16.10
N LYS A 159 -9.15 -19.57 15.34
CA LYS A 159 -8.94 -19.51 13.88
C LYS A 159 -8.48 -18.14 13.41
N PRO A 160 -7.23 -18.01 12.92
CA PRO A 160 -6.81 -16.79 12.23
C PRO A 160 -7.57 -16.61 10.91
N ALA A 161 -7.53 -15.41 10.35
CA ALA A 161 -7.99 -15.17 8.99
C ALA A 161 -7.21 -16.07 8.00
N THR A 162 -7.90 -16.61 7.01
CA THR A 162 -7.28 -17.41 5.95
C THR A 162 -7.44 -16.68 4.63
N LEU A 163 -6.36 -16.67 3.84
CA LEU A 163 -6.47 -16.24 2.44
C LEU A 163 -7.32 -17.27 1.69
N PRO A 164 -8.22 -16.83 0.80
CA PRO A 164 -8.88 -17.76 -0.10
C PRO A 164 -7.81 -18.51 -0.91
N ASP A 165 -8.04 -19.79 -1.17
CA ASP A 165 -7.16 -20.59 -2.00
C ASP A 165 -6.88 -19.86 -3.30
N LYS A 166 -5.59 -19.72 -3.68
CA LYS A 166 -5.20 -19.18 -4.98
C LYS A 166 -5.87 -20.07 -6.04
N VAL A 167 -6.93 -19.56 -6.66
CA VAL A 167 -7.50 -20.20 -7.83
C VAL A 167 -6.44 -20.10 -8.92
N THR A 168 -5.63 -21.12 -9.06
CA THR A 168 -4.75 -21.27 -10.23
C THR A 168 -5.67 -21.52 -11.41
N LEU A 169 -6.07 -20.45 -12.09
CA LEU A 169 -6.80 -20.55 -13.34
C LEU A 169 -5.94 -21.38 -14.30
N SER A 170 -6.51 -22.44 -14.84
CA SER A 170 -5.86 -23.21 -15.90
C SER A 170 -5.46 -22.27 -17.02
N LYS A 171 -4.50 -22.66 -17.87
CA LYS A 171 -4.12 -21.84 -19.06
C LYS A 171 -5.35 -21.46 -19.88
N ASP A 172 -6.31 -22.38 -19.99
CA ASP A 172 -7.56 -22.17 -20.73
C ASP A 172 -8.48 -21.16 -20.03
N SER A 173 -8.58 -21.20 -18.70
CA SER A 173 -9.35 -20.21 -17.92
C SER A 173 -8.73 -18.81 -18.01
N ASN A 174 -7.40 -18.70 -18.03
CA ASN A 174 -6.71 -17.42 -18.28
C ASN A 174 -6.96 -16.89 -19.69
N LEU A 175 -7.00 -17.77 -20.70
CA LEU A 175 -7.35 -17.38 -22.07
C LEU A 175 -8.80 -16.89 -22.16
N ILE A 176 -9.74 -17.56 -21.49
CA ILE A 176 -11.15 -17.14 -21.42
C ILE A 176 -11.27 -15.79 -20.70
N LEU A 177 -10.59 -15.60 -19.57
CA LEU A 177 -10.62 -14.34 -18.82
C LEU A 177 -10.05 -13.18 -19.65
N ASN A 178 -8.95 -13.41 -20.36
CA ASN A 178 -8.37 -12.44 -21.29
C ASN A 178 -9.30 -12.16 -22.49
N ALA A 179 -9.99 -13.18 -23.00
CA ALA A 179 -10.98 -13.01 -24.06
C ALA A 179 -12.20 -12.19 -23.56
N ILE A 180 -12.69 -12.45 -22.33
CA ILE A 180 -13.77 -11.68 -21.71
C ILE A 180 -13.33 -10.23 -21.48
N ASN A 181 -12.14 -9.98 -20.96
CA ASN A 181 -11.61 -8.63 -20.78
C ASN A 181 -11.45 -7.88 -22.10
N ASN A 182 -11.00 -8.57 -23.15
CA ASN A 182 -10.91 -8.00 -24.50
C ASN A 182 -12.29 -7.73 -25.12
N LEU A 183 -13.29 -8.59 -24.84
CA LEU A 183 -14.68 -8.36 -25.24
C LEU A 183 -15.27 -7.18 -24.48
N ASN A 184 -15.06 -7.08 -23.18
CA ASN A 184 -15.53 -5.93 -22.39
C ASN A 184 -14.90 -4.62 -22.90
N LYS A 185 -13.60 -4.59 -23.24
CA LYS A 185 -12.98 -3.44 -23.89
C LYS A 185 -13.61 -3.09 -25.22
N LYS A 186 -13.88 -4.09 -26.08
CA LYS A 186 -14.55 -3.89 -27.36
C LYS A 186 -16.00 -3.41 -27.20
N VAL A 187 -16.73 -3.96 -26.24
CA VAL A 187 -18.11 -3.54 -25.93
C VAL A 187 -18.14 -2.10 -25.43
N SER A 188 -17.21 -1.73 -24.54
CA SER A 188 -17.06 -0.34 -24.09
C SER A 188 -16.79 0.60 -25.28
N THR A 189 -15.94 0.18 -26.23
CA THR A 189 -15.63 0.96 -27.44
C THR A 189 -16.82 1.09 -28.38
N VAL A 190 -17.71 0.07 -28.45
CA VAL A 190 -18.91 0.09 -29.31
C VAL A 190 -20.04 0.90 -28.67
N CYS A 191 -20.15 0.92 -27.34
CA CYS A 191 -21.16 1.72 -26.62
C CYS A 191 -20.84 3.23 -26.64
N PHE A 192 -19.58 3.62 -26.85
CA PHE A 192 -19.16 5.01 -26.97
C PHE A 192 -18.99 5.36 -28.45
N GLY A 193 -20.06 5.84 -29.08
CA GLY A 193 -20.04 6.22 -30.49
C GLY A 193 -18.94 7.23 -30.80
N SER A 194 -18.12 6.91 -31.78
CA SER A 194 -17.26 7.79 -32.60
C SER A 194 -16.14 8.64 -31.97
N VAL A 195 -15.63 8.30 -30.79
CA VAL A 195 -14.30 8.78 -30.36
C VAL A 195 -13.30 7.66 -30.54
N GLU A 196 -12.27 7.85 -31.33
CA GLU A 196 -11.22 6.85 -31.54
C GLU A 196 -10.59 6.48 -30.21
N SER A 197 -10.55 5.18 -29.88
CA SER A 197 -10.16 4.61 -28.58
C SER A 197 -8.68 4.87 -28.18
N ASN A 198 -7.89 5.51 -29.03
CA ASN A 198 -6.51 5.90 -28.77
C ASN A 198 -6.38 7.27 -28.06
N GLU A 199 -7.47 8.01 -27.90
CA GLU A 199 -7.44 9.35 -27.31
C GLU A 199 -7.73 9.42 -25.81
N ILE A 200 -8.26 8.35 -25.19
CA ILE A 200 -8.68 8.37 -23.77
C ILE A 200 -7.77 7.46 -22.95
N THR A 201 -7.13 8.03 -21.93
CA THR A 201 -6.36 7.29 -20.92
C THR A 201 -7.24 7.11 -19.69
N GLU A 202 -7.58 5.87 -19.31
CA GLU A 202 -8.39 5.53 -18.15
C GLU A 202 -7.61 5.60 -16.83
N GLY A 203 -8.31 5.92 -15.73
CA GLY A 203 -7.80 5.75 -14.36
C GLY A 203 -6.95 6.89 -13.83
N ILE A 204 -7.28 8.15 -14.11
CA ILE A 204 -6.38 9.26 -13.83
C ILE A 204 -6.98 10.26 -12.86
N CYS A 205 -6.17 10.56 -11.84
CA CYS A 205 -6.28 11.74 -11.00
C CYS A 205 -5.51 12.89 -11.66
N PHE A 206 -6.15 14.01 -11.92
CA PHE A 206 -5.50 15.20 -12.48
C PHE A 206 -6.04 16.48 -11.85
N ARG A 207 -5.30 17.59 -12.03
CA ARG A 207 -5.72 18.91 -11.56
C ARG A 207 -6.30 19.72 -12.69
N LEU A 208 -7.45 20.36 -12.44
CA LEU A 208 -7.99 21.40 -13.29
C LEU A 208 -7.09 22.66 -13.24
N PRO A 209 -7.20 23.59 -14.21
CA PRO A 209 -6.46 24.83 -14.19
C PRO A 209 -6.68 25.69 -12.94
N ASN A 210 -7.84 25.56 -12.28
CA ASN A 210 -8.16 26.22 -11.02
C ASN A 210 -7.54 25.52 -9.78
N GLY A 211 -6.81 24.41 -9.96
CA GLY A 211 -6.14 23.66 -8.90
C GLY A 211 -6.95 22.54 -8.28
N GLU A 212 -8.25 22.38 -8.61
CA GLU A 212 -9.06 21.28 -8.11
C GLU A 212 -8.60 19.91 -8.63
N LEU A 213 -8.69 18.91 -7.76
CA LEU A 213 -8.35 17.53 -8.07
C LEU A 213 -9.58 16.80 -8.62
N VAL A 214 -9.45 16.18 -9.79
CA VAL A 214 -10.52 15.45 -10.45
C VAL A 214 -10.12 14.01 -10.70
N LEU A 215 -11.05 13.09 -10.44
CA LEU A 215 -10.92 11.66 -10.69
C LEU A 215 -11.95 11.23 -11.75
N ASP A 216 -11.66 10.14 -12.45
CA ASP A 216 -12.65 9.50 -13.32
C ASP A 216 -13.90 9.15 -12.52
N GLY A 217 -15.07 9.36 -13.14
CA GLY A 217 -16.37 9.17 -12.49
C GLY A 217 -16.85 10.37 -11.66
N MET A 218 -16.04 11.40 -11.44
CA MET A 218 -16.51 12.61 -10.76
C MET A 218 -17.42 13.46 -11.64
N THR A 219 -18.46 14.00 -11.04
CA THR A 219 -19.37 14.95 -11.70
C THR A 219 -18.82 16.36 -11.56
N LEU A 220 -18.81 17.10 -12.68
CA LEU A 220 -18.36 18.48 -12.75
C LEU A 220 -19.55 19.43 -12.83
N TYR A 221 -19.38 20.60 -12.20
CA TYR A 221 -20.38 21.66 -12.11
C TYR A 221 -19.78 23.00 -12.57
N THR A 222 -20.63 23.88 -13.09
CA THR A 222 -20.30 25.29 -13.33
C THR A 222 -21.52 26.14 -12.94
N GLU A 223 -21.32 27.16 -12.13
CA GLU A 223 -22.38 28.01 -11.60
C GLU A 223 -23.56 27.22 -10.99
N GLY A 224 -23.26 26.12 -10.26
CA GLY A 224 -24.25 25.23 -9.65
C GLY A 224 -25.01 24.33 -10.63
N LYS A 225 -24.68 24.34 -11.92
CA LYS A 225 -25.28 23.46 -12.94
C LYS A 225 -24.36 22.31 -13.27
N THR A 226 -24.89 21.10 -13.35
CA THR A 226 -24.15 19.90 -13.75
C THR A 226 -23.72 19.99 -15.20
N ILE A 227 -22.42 19.83 -15.45
CA ILE A 227 -21.85 19.75 -16.80
C ILE A 227 -21.91 18.29 -17.29
N GLY A 228 -21.49 17.35 -16.46
CA GLY A 228 -21.45 15.94 -16.77
C GLY A 228 -20.42 15.20 -15.89
N THR A 229 -20.20 13.94 -16.21
CA THR A 229 -19.26 13.06 -15.50
C THR A 229 -17.99 12.89 -16.30
N VAL A 230 -16.84 13.01 -15.65
CA VAL A 230 -15.54 12.77 -16.26
C VAL A 230 -15.41 11.28 -16.58
N ILE A 231 -15.00 10.97 -17.80
CA ILE A 231 -14.82 9.59 -18.28
C ILE A 231 -13.37 9.30 -18.70
N GLY A 232 -12.48 10.30 -18.63
CA GLY A 232 -11.07 10.15 -18.93
C GLY A 232 -10.44 11.43 -19.47
N ARG A 233 -9.15 11.36 -19.77
CA ARG A 233 -8.39 12.44 -20.42
C ARG A 233 -7.31 11.89 -21.34
N ASN A 234 -6.72 12.77 -22.16
CA ASN A 234 -5.40 12.58 -22.77
C ASN A 234 -4.48 13.77 -22.39
N GLU A 235 -3.37 13.95 -23.11
CA GLU A 235 -2.41 15.03 -22.84
C GLU A 235 -3.03 16.42 -22.96
N ASP A 236 -3.94 16.62 -23.91
CA ASP A 236 -4.50 17.93 -24.27
C ASP A 236 -5.95 18.16 -23.84
N PHE A 237 -6.72 17.07 -23.63
CA PHE A 237 -8.17 17.15 -23.47
C PHE A 237 -8.69 16.33 -22.31
N ILE A 238 -9.78 16.83 -21.70
CA ILE A 238 -10.65 16.11 -20.77
C ILE A 238 -11.94 15.69 -21.49
N PHE A 239 -12.42 14.49 -21.23
CA PHE A 239 -13.65 13.94 -21.81
C PHE A 239 -14.73 13.88 -20.73
N ILE A 240 -15.87 14.50 -21.01
CA ILE A 240 -17.00 14.61 -20.08
C ILE A 240 -18.26 14.04 -20.74
N LYS A 241 -18.87 13.05 -20.09
CA LYS A 241 -20.15 12.47 -20.49
C LYS A 241 -21.27 13.30 -19.87
N ARG A 242 -22.16 13.86 -20.68
CA ARG A 242 -23.29 14.67 -20.21
C ARG A 242 -24.39 13.78 -19.62
N LEU A 243 -24.91 14.18 -18.47
CA LEU A 243 -26.09 13.54 -17.85
C LEU A 243 -27.34 13.97 -18.61
N GLY A 244 -27.97 13.04 -19.36
CA GLY A 244 -29.19 13.32 -20.13
C GLY A 244 -29.58 12.20 -21.09
N LYS A 245 -30.58 12.45 -21.96
CA LYS A 245 -31.16 11.46 -22.87
C LYS A 245 -30.23 11.00 -24.02
N SER A 246 -29.13 11.67 -24.29
CA SER A 246 -28.13 11.28 -25.27
C SER A 246 -26.79 11.05 -24.54
N ASP A 247 -26.17 9.91 -24.78
CA ASP A 247 -24.81 9.58 -24.27
C ASP A 247 -23.72 10.38 -25.04
N GLU A 248 -23.87 11.71 -25.09
CA GLU A 248 -22.94 12.57 -25.78
C GLU A 248 -21.70 12.81 -24.93
N ILE A 249 -20.51 12.62 -25.54
CA ILE A 249 -19.20 12.89 -24.94
C ILE A 249 -18.71 14.22 -25.49
N PHE A 250 -18.37 15.13 -24.58
CA PHE A 250 -17.80 16.42 -24.88
C PHE A 250 -16.31 16.40 -24.58
N LYS A 251 -15.53 17.04 -25.44
CA LYS A 251 -14.08 17.15 -25.39
C LYS A 251 -13.72 18.60 -25.09
N TYR A 252 -13.04 18.85 -23.96
CA TYR A 252 -12.60 20.16 -23.54
C TYR A 252 -11.08 20.19 -23.45
N ARG A 253 -10.44 21.23 -23.97
CA ARG A 253 -9.00 21.42 -23.79
C ARG A 253 -8.69 21.68 -22.32
N ILE A 254 -7.62 21.06 -21.78
CA ILE A 254 -7.23 21.18 -20.37
C ILE A 254 -6.85 22.63 -20.01
N ASP A 255 -6.30 23.38 -20.96
CA ASP A 255 -5.92 24.80 -20.82
C ASP A 255 -7.04 25.80 -21.14
N SER A 256 -8.28 25.33 -21.30
CA SER A 256 -9.39 26.22 -21.65
C SER A 256 -9.86 27.08 -20.47
N ASP A 257 -10.18 28.35 -20.74
CA ASP A 257 -10.78 29.27 -19.76
C ASP A 257 -12.09 28.73 -19.15
N PHE A 258 -12.80 27.88 -19.87
CA PHE A 258 -13.99 27.21 -19.38
C PHE A 258 -13.72 26.37 -18.14
N LEU A 259 -12.60 25.61 -18.11
CA LEU A 259 -12.24 24.75 -17.00
C LEU A 259 -11.73 25.49 -15.76
N LEU A 260 -11.46 26.81 -15.86
CA LEU A 260 -11.15 27.65 -14.70
C LEU A 260 -12.36 27.84 -13.77
N ASN A 261 -13.58 27.78 -14.31
CA ASN A 261 -14.83 28.01 -13.60
C ASN A 261 -15.59 26.70 -13.29
N VAL A 262 -14.95 25.56 -13.46
CA VAL A 262 -15.54 24.25 -13.20
C VAL A 262 -15.12 23.77 -11.81
N THR A 263 -16.06 23.19 -11.06
CA THR A 263 -15.84 22.66 -9.72
C THR A 263 -16.40 21.24 -9.58
N THR A 264 -15.85 20.50 -8.63
CA THR A 264 -16.38 19.19 -8.21
C THR A 264 -17.46 19.31 -7.14
N ASP A 265 -17.67 20.51 -6.58
CA ASP A 265 -18.69 20.79 -5.58
C ASP A 265 -19.97 21.32 -6.27
N SER A 266 -21.11 20.74 -5.95
CA SER A 266 -22.42 21.15 -6.47
C SER A 266 -22.85 22.55 -5.99
N GLY A 267 -22.23 23.06 -4.92
CA GLY A 267 -22.61 24.33 -4.28
C GLY A 267 -24.01 24.32 -3.66
N LEU A 268 -24.68 23.16 -3.59
CA LEU A 268 -25.96 23.00 -2.91
C LEU A 268 -25.71 22.83 -1.41
N PRO A 269 -26.36 23.60 -0.53
CA PRO A 269 -26.32 23.33 0.90
C PRO A 269 -26.99 21.98 1.19
N PHE A 270 -26.34 21.14 2.03
CA PHE A 270 -26.89 19.89 2.54
C PHE A 270 -28.14 20.12 3.37
#